data_3d52d3f8152f24a6f400a0939dc0b5aa
#
_entry.id   3d52d3f8152f24a6f400a0939dc0b5aa
#
_cell.length_a   1.000
_cell.length_b   1.000
_cell.length_c   1.000
_cell.angle_alpha   90.00
_cell.angle_beta   90.00
_cell.angle_gamma   90.00
#
_symmetry.space_group_name_H-M   'P 1'
#
loop_
_entity.id
_entity.type
_entity.pdbx_description
1 polymer ?
#
loop_
_entity_poly.entity_id
_entity_poly.type
_entity_poly.pdbx_seq_one_letter_code
_entity_poly.pdbx_strand_id
1 'polypeptide(L)'
;MENRTRSAKLMNITAMAAFGTIGYFVAKIPLASEEIAFFRAVIAAVVILAWQLVRGRKFRLPASRKSLILLMASGAMIGFNWIFLLVAYHYTSVSVATLSYYFAPVIVMAACPLLFRERLSLKQIICFACSTAGLVLVISSGGLEGGSSNVTGVGYGLGAAVLYACIILINKSLTGIDGIDRTLLQFLVGLIVMFPYVLFKSGFHVMEAGTVGIMNLLVLGVVHTGIGYCLYFSSLGDLKGQEAAILSYIDPLVACAMSVFVMGEAMGLMQAAGGVMILGFTLYNELGGKTPSHPRQKTGCE
;
A
#
# COMPACT_ATOMS: atom_id res chain seq x y z
N MET A 1 4.97 22.37 13.21
CA MET A 1 4.43 21.01 13.24
C MET A 1 3.27 20.84 12.28
N GLU A 2 2.32 21.73 12.24
CA GLU A 2 1.12 21.68 11.36
C GLU A 2 1.47 21.56 9.87
N ASN A 3 2.43 22.30 9.36
CA ASN A 3 2.87 22.23 7.96
C ASN A 3 3.48 20.86 7.58
N ARG A 4 4.17 20.18 8.50
CA ARG A 4 4.73 18.84 8.25
C ARG A 4 3.64 17.79 8.14
N THR A 5 2.67 17.80 9.06
CA THR A 5 1.53 16.89 9.03
C THR A 5 0.67 17.11 7.78
N ARG A 6 0.44 18.37 7.38
CA ARG A 6 -0.27 18.68 6.14
C ARG A 6 0.46 18.16 4.90
N SER A 7 1.78 18.34 4.84
CA SER A 7 2.60 17.78 3.76
C SER A 7 2.55 16.26 3.73
N ALA A 8 2.63 15.61 4.89
CA ALA A 8 2.55 14.16 5.00
C ALA A 8 1.18 13.62 4.54
N LYS A 9 0.07 14.29 4.89
CA LYS A 9 -1.27 13.93 4.38
C LYS A 9 -1.35 14.05 2.87
N LEU A 10 -0.85 15.15 2.30
CA LEU A 10 -0.83 15.31 0.83
C LEU A 10 0.01 14.23 0.15
N MET A 11 1.18 13.92 0.68
CA MET A 11 2.02 12.82 0.14
C MET A 11 1.28 11.48 0.19
N ASN A 12 0.60 11.18 1.31
CA ASN A 12 -0.16 9.95 1.46
C ASN A 12 -1.35 9.88 0.48
N ILE A 13 -2.16 10.94 0.40
CA ILE A 13 -3.29 11.05 -0.52
C ILE A 13 -2.82 10.87 -1.98
N THR A 14 -1.74 11.55 -2.37
CA THR A 14 -1.17 11.43 -3.73
C THR A 14 -0.72 10.00 -4.02
N ALA A 15 -0.05 9.36 -3.07
CA ALA A 15 0.38 7.98 -3.20
C ALA A 15 -0.81 7.02 -3.33
N MET A 16 -1.83 7.15 -2.49
CA MET A 16 -3.04 6.32 -2.53
C MET A 16 -3.82 6.53 -3.83
N ALA A 17 -3.96 7.78 -4.28
CA ALA A 17 -4.58 8.07 -5.57
C ALA A 17 -3.82 7.44 -6.74
N ALA A 18 -2.50 7.50 -6.73
CA ALA A 18 -1.68 6.83 -7.72
C ALA A 18 -1.89 5.30 -7.67
N PHE A 19 -1.87 4.69 -6.48
CA PHE A 19 -2.07 3.24 -6.33
C PHE A 19 -3.42 2.77 -6.89
N GLY A 20 -4.48 3.53 -6.70
CA GLY A 20 -5.79 3.23 -7.26
C GLY A 20 -5.84 3.16 -8.78
N THR A 21 -4.88 3.78 -9.48
CA THR A 21 -4.79 3.69 -10.95
C THR A 21 -4.00 2.48 -11.46
N ILE A 22 -3.33 1.72 -10.59
CA ILE A 22 -2.46 0.58 -10.95
C ILE A 22 -3.18 -0.43 -11.84
N GLY A 23 -4.43 -0.77 -11.51
CA GLY A 23 -5.21 -1.77 -12.23
C GLY A 23 -5.35 -1.48 -13.73
N TYR A 24 -5.54 -0.22 -14.10
CA TYR A 24 -5.60 0.20 -15.50
C TYR A 24 -4.32 -0.07 -16.29
N PHE A 25 -3.16 0.17 -15.67
CA PHE A 25 -1.86 -0.08 -16.32
C PHE A 25 -1.54 -1.58 -16.37
N VAL A 26 -1.82 -2.31 -15.28
CA VAL A 26 -1.60 -3.77 -15.21
C VAL A 26 -2.40 -4.50 -16.27
N ALA A 27 -3.67 -4.13 -16.51
CA ALA A 27 -4.52 -4.74 -17.51
C ALA A 27 -3.96 -4.65 -18.96
N LYS A 28 -3.00 -3.75 -19.20
CA LYS A 28 -2.38 -3.55 -20.53
C LYS A 28 -1.02 -4.25 -20.68
N ILE A 29 -0.59 -5.01 -19.68
CA ILE A 29 0.69 -5.70 -19.69
C ILE A 29 0.45 -7.21 -19.85
N PRO A 30 0.80 -7.82 -21.00
CA PRO A 30 0.58 -9.24 -21.26
C PRO A 30 1.70 -10.09 -20.62
N LEU A 31 1.89 -9.95 -19.31
CA LEU A 31 2.84 -10.73 -18.51
C LEU A 31 2.13 -11.35 -17.31
N ALA A 32 2.74 -12.38 -16.73
CA ALA A 32 2.26 -12.93 -15.46
C ALA A 32 2.33 -11.87 -14.35
N SER A 33 1.35 -11.89 -13.43
CA SER A 33 1.23 -10.88 -12.37
C SER A 33 2.48 -10.80 -11.49
N GLU A 34 3.13 -11.94 -11.24
CA GLU A 34 4.36 -12.05 -10.49
C GLU A 34 5.56 -11.39 -11.21
N GLU A 35 5.63 -11.50 -12.54
CA GLU A 35 6.65 -10.80 -13.33
C GLU A 35 6.42 -9.29 -13.29
N ILE A 36 5.17 -8.84 -13.45
CA ILE A 36 4.81 -7.42 -13.34
C ILE A 36 5.23 -6.89 -11.96
N ALA A 37 4.90 -7.61 -10.87
CA ALA A 37 5.26 -7.22 -9.52
C ALA A 37 6.78 -7.16 -9.32
N PHE A 38 7.53 -8.09 -9.87
CA PHE A 38 8.98 -8.13 -9.80
C PHE A 38 9.61 -6.97 -10.61
N PHE A 39 9.28 -6.86 -11.89
CA PHE A 39 9.91 -5.86 -12.75
C PHE A 39 9.56 -4.42 -12.37
N ARG A 40 8.33 -4.13 -11.91
CA ARG A 40 8.01 -2.79 -11.38
C ARG A 40 8.87 -2.41 -10.18
N ALA A 41 9.22 -3.39 -9.33
CA ALA A 41 10.11 -3.17 -8.20
C ALA A 41 11.58 -2.98 -8.63
N VAL A 42 12.05 -3.74 -9.64
CA VAL A 42 13.37 -3.55 -10.26
C VAL A 42 13.47 -2.14 -10.83
N ILE A 43 12.50 -1.71 -11.64
CA ILE A 43 12.47 -0.37 -12.25
C ILE A 43 12.48 0.70 -11.15
N ALA A 44 11.67 0.55 -10.12
CA ALA A 44 11.62 1.48 -9.01
C ALA A 44 12.97 1.58 -8.28
N ALA A 45 13.60 0.46 -7.98
CA ALA A 45 14.91 0.43 -7.32
C ALA A 45 15.98 1.11 -8.19
N VAL A 46 16.01 0.82 -9.49
CA VAL A 46 16.95 1.44 -10.45
C VAL A 46 16.72 2.95 -10.54
N VAL A 47 15.48 3.40 -10.64
CA VAL A 47 15.13 4.84 -10.73
C VAL A 47 15.52 5.57 -9.45
N ILE A 48 15.21 5.01 -8.28
CA ILE A 48 15.58 5.61 -7.00
C ILE A 48 17.11 5.69 -6.86
N LEU A 49 17.82 4.61 -7.22
CA LEU A 49 19.28 4.58 -7.18
C LEU A 49 19.90 5.60 -8.15
N ALA A 50 19.43 5.63 -9.39
CA ALA A 50 19.88 6.58 -10.40
C ALA A 50 19.65 8.04 -9.95
N TRP A 51 18.47 8.34 -9.39
CA TRP A 51 18.18 9.66 -8.85
C TRP A 51 19.13 10.05 -7.70
N GLN A 52 19.44 9.12 -6.79
CA GLN A 52 20.38 9.35 -5.70
C GLN A 52 21.80 9.64 -6.23
N LEU A 53 22.25 8.86 -7.23
CA LEU A 53 23.57 9.04 -7.86
C LEU A 53 23.68 10.39 -8.55
N VAL A 54 22.69 10.78 -9.36
CA VAL A 54 22.65 12.06 -10.05
C VAL A 54 22.68 13.26 -9.08
N ARG A 55 21.99 13.11 -7.92
CA ARG A 55 21.97 14.15 -6.88
C ARG A 55 23.20 14.14 -5.98
N GLY A 56 24.16 13.23 -6.19
CA GLY A 56 25.33 13.07 -5.33
C GLY A 56 24.97 12.71 -3.89
N ARG A 57 23.76 12.15 -3.69
CA ARG A 57 23.25 11.83 -2.37
C ARG A 57 23.84 10.50 -1.91
N LYS A 58 24.51 10.55 -0.74
CA LYS A 58 25.02 9.32 -0.13
C LYS A 58 23.87 8.52 0.46
N PHE A 59 23.81 7.26 0.11
CA PHE A 59 22.93 6.28 0.72
C PHE A 59 23.25 6.15 2.22
N ARG A 60 22.23 6.20 3.06
CA ARG A 60 22.37 6.13 4.51
C ARG A 60 21.65 4.91 5.07
N LEU A 61 22.39 4.07 5.76
CA LEU A 61 21.84 3.00 6.56
C LEU A 61 21.38 3.54 7.92
N PRO A 62 20.38 2.90 8.57
CA PRO A 62 20.04 3.22 9.95
C PRO A 62 21.25 3.01 10.87
N ALA A 63 21.51 3.93 11.76
CA ALA A 63 22.62 3.82 12.72
C ALA A 63 22.43 2.67 13.74
N SER A 64 21.17 2.35 14.03
CA SER A 64 20.81 1.30 14.99
C SER A 64 20.68 -0.06 14.30
N ARG A 65 21.34 -1.10 14.84
CA ARG A 65 21.16 -2.50 14.41
C ARG A 65 19.70 -2.94 14.45
N LYS A 66 18.94 -2.50 15.47
CA LYS A 66 17.51 -2.81 15.60
C LYS A 66 16.72 -2.23 14.42
N SER A 67 16.97 -0.97 14.07
CA SER A 67 16.30 -0.32 12.92
C SER A 67 16.67 -0.99 11.60
N LEU A 68 17.91 -1.44 11.44
CA LEU A 68 18.34 -2.18 10.25
C LEU A 68 17.62 -3.53 10.14
N ILE A 69 17.55 -4.29 11.22
CA ILE A 69 16.84 -5.58 11.24
C ILE A 69 15.35 -5.39 10.91
N LEU A 70 14.69 -4.39 11.52
CA LEU A 70 13.29 -4.08 11.23
C LEU A 70 13.08 -3.68 9.77
N LEU A 71 14.02 -2.91 9.21
CA LEU A 71 13.99 -2.50 7.81
C LEU A 71 14.13 -3.69 6.86
N MET A 72 15.09 -4.58 7.13
CA MET A 72 15.28 -5.81 6.35
C MET A 72 14.05 -6.72 6.46
N ALA A 73 13.51 -6.89 7.68
CA ALA A 73 12.30 -7.67 7.91
C ALA A 73 11.11 -7.09 7.13
N SER A 74 10.92 -5.76 7.15
CA SER A 74 9.82 -5.13 6.39
C SER A 74 10.01 -5.26 4.87
N GLY A 75 11.26 -5.24 4.38
CA GLY A 75 11.55 -5.50 2.97
C GLY A 75 11.20 -6.94 2.56
N ALA A 76 11.57 -7.93 3.39
CA ALA A 76 11.17 -9.32 3.17
C ALA A 76 9.63 -9.47 3.22
N MET A 77 8.97 -8.80 4.18
CA MET A 77 7.51 -8.79 4.25
C MET A 77 6.85 -8.19 3.00
N ILE A 78 7.45 -7.20 2.33
CA ILE A 78 6.96 -6.68 1.05
C ILE A 78 6.97 -7.79 -0.01
N GLY A 79 8.07 -8.51 -0.14
CA GLY A 79 8.18 -9.62 -1.10
C GLY A 79 7.13 -10.70 -0.82
N PHE A 80 7.02 -11.17 0.43
CA PHE A 80 6.01 -12.18 0.81
C PHE A 80 4.58 -11.64 0.69
N ASN A 81 4.32 -10.37 0.99
CA ASN A 81 3.02 -9.74 0.83
C ASN A 81 2.55 -9.83 -0.63
N TRP A 82 3.40 -9.47 -1.57
CA TRP A 82 3.07 -9.56 -2.99
C TRP A 82 2.86 -11.01 -3.43
N ILE A 83 3.73 -11.94 -3.00
CA ILE A 83 3.54 -13.38 -3.29
C ILE A 83 2.19 -13.88 -2.75
N PHE A 84 1.87 -13.57 -1.50
CA PHE A 84 0.60 -14.01 -0.87
C PHE A 84 -0.62 -13.46 -1.61
N LEU A 85 -0.59 -12.18 -2.00
CA LEU A 85 -1.68 -11.57 -2.75
C LEU A 85 -1.86 -12.22 -4.13
N LEU A 86 -0.76 -12.49 -4.84
CA LEU A 86 -0.79 -13.16 -6.14
C LEU A 86 -1.29 -14.61 -6.02
N VAL A 87 -0.87 -15.32 -4.99
CA VAL A 87 -1.37 -16.67 -4.69
C VAL A 87 -2.86 -16.63 -4.37
N ALA A 88 -3.34 -15.61 -3.61
CA ALA A 88 -4.77 -15.45 -3.32
C ALA A 88 -5.60 -15.39 -4.61
N TYR A 89 -5.15 -14.66 -5.64
CA TYR A 89 -5.84 -14.57 -6.93
C TYR A 89 -5.95 -15.88 -7.71
N HIS A 90 -5.13 -16.88 -7.39
CA HIS A 90 -5.26 -18.21 -7.99
C HIS A 90 -6.35 -19.06 -7.34
N TYR A 91 -6.64 -18.82 -6.05
CA TYR A 91 -7.59 -19.63 -5.28
C TYR A 91 -8.97 -19.00 -5.17
N THR A 92 -9.10 -17.69 -5.39
CA THR A 92 -10.37 -16.98 -5.27
C THR A 92 -10.50 -15.87 -6.30
N SER A 93 -11.68 -15.27 -6.42
CA SER A 93 -11.87 -14.11 -7.29
C SER A 93 -11.00 -12.92 -6.85
N VAL A 94 -10.64 -12.07 -7.80
CA VAL A 94 -9.86 -10.84 -7.53
C VAL A 94 -10.57 -9.98 -6.47
N SER A 95 -11.91 -9.90 -6.53
CA SER A 95 -12.70 -9.14 -5.57
C SER A 95 -12.57 -9.67 -4.15
N VAL A 96 -12.68 -10.99 -3.95
CA VAL A 96 -12.57 -11.61 -2.61
C VAL A 96 -11.15 -11.50 -2.07
N ALA A 97 -10.14 -11.76 -2.90
CA ALA A 97 -8.74 -11.59 -2.51
C ALA A 97 -8.42 -10.15 -2.11
N THR A 98 -8.88 -9.18 -2.92
CA THR A 98 -8.71 -7.75 -2.67
C THR A 98 -9.44 -7.31 -1.38
N LEU A 99 -10.68 -7.76 -1.16
CA LEU A 99 -11.41 -7.50 0.09
C LEU A 99 -10.65 -8.02 1.31
N SER A 100 -10.14 -9.24 1.21
CA SER A 100 -9.34 -9.84 2.28
C SER A 100 -8.05 -9.04 2.54
N TYR A 101 -7.38 -8.58 1.49
CA TYR A 101 -6.19 -7.74 1.57
C TYR A 101 -6.46 -6.36 2.19
N TYR A 102 -7.58 -5.72 1.84
CA TYR A 102 -7.98 -4.43 2.41
C TYR A 102 -8.42 -4.52 3.89
N PHE A 103 -8.32 -5.70 4.50
CA PHE A 103 -8.42 -5.82 5.95
C PHE A 103 -7.18 -5.27 6.69
N ALA A 104 -6.09 -4.97 5.97
CA ALA A 104 -4.87 -4.40 6.55
C ALA A 104 -5.11 -3.10 7.35
N PRO A 105 -5.87 -2.09 6.87
CA PRO A 105 -6.20 -0.91 7.66
C PRO A 105 -6.92 -1.22 8.97
N VAL A 106 -7.75 -2.28 9.01
CA VAL A 106 -8.42 -2.74 10.25
C VAL A 106 -7.38 -3.19 11.26
N ILE A 107 -6.41 -4.00 10.82
CA ILE A 107 -5.32 -4.49 11.67
C ILE A 107 -4.46 -3.33 12.17
N VAL A 108 -4.10 -2.38 11.30
CA VAL A 108 -3.34 -1.18 11.69
C VAL A 108 -4.09 -0.37 12.74
N MET A 109 -5.38 -0.11 12.51
CA MET A 109 -6.24 0.63 13.45
C MET A 109 -6.29 -0.04 14.82
N ALA A 110 -6.47 -1.37 14.86
CA ALA A 110 -6.52 -2.13 16.11
C ALA A 110 -5.15 -2.19 16.82
N ALA A 111 -4.03 -2.21 16.06
CA ALA A 111 -2.69 -2.30 16.62
C ALA A 111 -2.15 -0.96 17.15
N CYS A 112 -2.56 0.18 16.57
CA CYS A 112 -2.06 1.51 16.93
C CYS A 112 -2.20 1.87 18.42
N PRO A 113 -3.34 1.62 19.10
CA PRO A 113 -3.47 1.85 20.54
C PRO A 113 -2.47 1.06 21.37
N LEU A 114 -2.21 -0.20 20.98
CA LEU A 114 -1.32 -1.11 21.69
C LEU A 114 0.16 -0.76 21.48
N LEU A 115 0.55 -0.44 20.25
CA LEU A 115 1.96 -0.23 19.88
C LEU A 115 2.43 1.20 20.08
N PHE A 116 1.58 2.17 19.80
CA PHE A 116 1.92 3.60 19.82
C PHE A 116 1.20 4.40 20.91
N ARG A 117 0.37 3.72 21.73
CA ARG A 117 -0.47 4.37 22.76
C ARG A 117 -1.35 5.49 22.18
N GLU A 118 -1.74 5.37 20.95
CA GLU A 118 -2.65 6.30 20.28
C GLU A 118 -4.07 6.06 20.80
N ARG A 119 -4.76 7.12 21.23
CA ARG A 119 -6.16 7.01 21.67
C ARG A 119 -7.07 7.10 20.47
N LEU A 120 -7.94 6.11 20.29
CA LEU A 120 -9.01 6.14 19.31
C LEU A 120 -10.11 7.04 19.80
N SER A 121 -10.51 8.03 19.01
CA SER A 121 -11.75 8.78 19.26
C SER A 121 -12.94 8.00 18.72
N LEU A 122 -14.10 8.14 19.35
CA LEU A 122 -15.33 7.53 18.86
C LEU A 122 -15.63 7.93 17.41
N LYS A 123 -15.34 9.19 17.06
CA LYS A 123 -15.44 9.68 15.68
C LYS A 123 -14.60 8.85 14.70
N GLN A 124 -13.33 8.59 15.02
CA GLN A 124 -12.44 7.79 14.18
C GLN A 124 -12.95 6.35 14.03
N ILE A 125 -13.45 5.75 15.11
CA ILE A 125 -14.02 4.41 15.09
C ILE A 125 -15.24 4.35 14.14
N ILE A 126 -16.16 5.32 14.25
CA ILE A 126 -17.34 5.38 13.39
C ILE A 126 -16.94 5.60 11.92
N CYS A 127 -16.07 6.59 11.65
CA CYS A 127 -15.61 6.86 10.28
C CYS A 127 -14.95 5.63 9.65
N PHE A 128 -14.12 4.95 10.44
CA PHE A 128 -13.43 3.74 10.00
C PHE A 128 -14.42 2.60 9.71
N ALA A 129 -15.35 2.32 10.63
CA ALA A 129 -16.36 1.27 10.45
C ALA A 129 -17.25 1.54 9.22
N CYS A 130 -17.69 2.79 9.03
CA CYS A 130 -18.50 3.17 7.87
C CYS A 130 -17.70 3.13 6.56
N SER A 131 -16.44 3.55 6.55
CA SER A 131 -15.58 3.42 5.35
C SER A 131 -15.31 1.95 5.02
N THR A 132 -15.09 1.09 6.02
CA THR A 132 -14.94 -0.36 5.84
C THR A 132 -16.24 -0.99 5.27
N ALA A 133 -17.40 -0.60 5.80
CA ALA A 133 -18.69 -1.06 5.26
C ALA A 133 -18.88 -0.60 3.80
N GLY A 134 -18.52 0.64 3.49
CA GLY A 134 -18.50 1.15 2.11
C GLY A 134 -17.59 0.34 1.19
N LEU A 135 -16.40 -0.03 1.65
CA LEU A 135 -15.47 -0.90 0.91
C LEU A 135 -16.08 -2.28 0.65
N VAL A 136 -16.71 -2.88 1.65
CA VAL A 136 -17.42 -4.17 1.49
C VAL A 136 -18.50 -4.06 0.42
N LEU A 137 -19.30 -2.99 0.41
CA LEU A 137 -20.33 -2.76 -0.62
C LEU A 137 -19.73 -2.64 -2.03
N VAL A 138 -18.63 -1.88 -2.19
CA VAL A 138 -17.96 -1.74 -3.50
C VAL A 138 -17.48 -3.09 -4.02
N ILE A 139 -16.83 -3.89 -3.18
CA ILE A 139 -16.20 -5.14 -3.61
C ILE A 139 -17.24 -6.26 -3.76
N SER A 140 -18.24 -6.33 -2.88
CA SER A 140 -19.30 -7.35 -2.93
C SER A 140 -20.17 -7.23 -4.18
N SER A 141 -20.29 -6.04 -4.75
CA SER A 141 -21.05 -5.82 -5.99
C SER A 141 -20.39 -6.41 -7.24
N GLY A 142 -19.09 -6.73 -7.19
CA GLY A 142 -18.33 -7.40 -8.24
C GLY A 142 -18.55 -8.91 -8.34
N GLY A 143 -19.44 -9.50 -7.51
CA GLY A 143 -19.75 -10.92 -7.48
C GLY A 143 -18.88 -11.74 -6.53
N LEU A 144 -19.54 -12.42 -5.59
CA LEU A 144 -18.89 -13.36 -4.65
C LEU A 144 -19.00 -14.81 -5.16
N GLU A 145 -18.79 -15.03 -6.45
CA GLU A 145 -18.84 -16.38 -7.02
C GLU A 145 -17.53 -17.12 -6.72
N GLY A 146 -17.60 -18.15 -5.88
CA GLY A 146 -16.44 -18.99 -5.61
C GLY A 146 -16.73 -20.20 -4.74
N GLY A 147 -16.26 -21.35 -5.20
CA GLY A 147 -16.39 -22.65 -4.54
C GLY A 147 -15.43 -22.86 -3.33
N SER A 148 -15.19 -24.12 -2.93
CA SER A 148 -14.41 -24.52 -1.75
C SER A 148 -12.96 -24.04 -1.70
N SER A 149 -12.36 -23.63 -2.83
CA SER A 149 -11.03 -23.00 -2.88
C SER A 149 -10.98 -21.57 -2.31
N ASN A 150 -12.14 -20.92 -2.15
CA ASN A 150 -12.25 -19.56 -1.62
C ASN A 150 -11.63 -19.40 -0.23
N VAL A 151 -11.75 -20.37 0.66
CA VAL A 151 -11.19 -20.29 2.02
C VAL A 151 -9.67 -20.16 1.98
N THR A 152 -9.02 -20.92 1.10
CA THR A 152 -7.56 -20.83 0.91
C THR A 152 -7.15 -19.46 0.35
N GLY A 153 -7.89 -18.95 -0.66
CA GLY A 153 -7.65 -17.63 -1.23
C GLY A 153 -7.84 -16.51 -0.20
N VAL A 154 -8.91 -16.57 0.60
CA VAL A 154 -9.14 -15.64 1.73
C VAL A 154 -8.01 -15.73 2.76
N GLY A 155 -7.53 -16.94 3.09
CA GLY A 155 -6.41 -17.16 3.99
C GLY A 155 -5.12 -16.45 3.51
N TYR A 156 -4.76 -16.61 2.24
CA TYR A 156 -3.62 -15.90 1.64
C TYR A 156 -3.85 -14.40 1.57
N GLY A 157 -5.05 -13.93 1.23
CA GLY A 157 -5.41 -12.52 1.22
C GLY A 157 -5.28 -11.86 2.60
N LEU A 158 -5.80 -12.51 3.65
CA LEU A 158 -5.63 -12.06 5.04
C LEU A 158 -4.17 -12.12 5.49
N GLY A 159 -3.42 -13.16 5.09
CA GLY A 159 -1.97 -13.25 5.34
C GLY A 159 -1.22 -12.06 4.71
N ALA A 160 -1.56 -11.71 3.47
CA ALA A 160 -1.04 -10.51 2.82
C ALA A 160 -1.43 -9.23 3.58
N ALA A 161 -2.68 -9.13 4.09
CA ALA A 161 -3.13 -8.00 4.90
C ALA A 161 -2.32 -7.86 6.21
N VAL A 162 -2.06 -8.96 6.91
CA VAL A 162 -1.22 -8.95 8.12
C VAL A 162 0.20 -8.47 7.80
N LEU A 163 0.82 -9.01 6.75
CA LEU A 163 2.15 -8.58 6.32
C LEU A 163 2.17 -7.08 5.98
N TYR A 164 1.17 -6.59 5.25
CA TYR A 164 1.07 -5.17 4.90
C TYR A 164 0.86 -4.28 6.14
N ALA A 165 0.02 -4.69 7.07
CA ALA A 165 -0.15 -4.00 8.34
C ALA A 165 1.18 -3.93 9.13
N CYS A 166 1.92 -5.04 9.20
CA CYS A 166 3.25 -5.06 9.82
C CYS A 166 4.23 -4.10 9.13
N ILE A 167 4.24 -4.06 7.79
CA ILE A 167 5.06 -3.13 7.01
C ILE A 167 4.74 -1.68 7.40
N ILE A 168 3.46 -1.30 7.47
CA ILE A 168 3.02 0.05 7.85
C ILE A 168 3.51 0.39 9.28
N LEU A 169 3.27 -0.50 10.24
CA LEU A 169 3.62 -0.31 11.65
C LEU A 169 5.13 -0.22 11.86
N ILE A 170 5.91 -1.06 11.17
CA ILE A 170 7.38 -0.99 11.18
C ILE A 170 7.85 0.33 10.58
N ASN A 171 7.34 0.71 9.39
CA ASN A 171 7.72 1.95 8.73
C ASN A 171 7.40 3.20 9.59
N LYS A 172 6.29 3.15 10.32
CA LYS A 172 5.94 4.20 11.30
C LYS A 172 6.93 4.26 12.46
N SER A 173 7.45 3.13 12.90
CA SER A 173 8.41 3.02 14.02
C SER A 173 9.83 3.38 13.63
N LEU A 174 10.20 3.29 12.35
CA LEU A 174 11.55 3.54 11.86
C LEU A 174 11.89 5.02 11.92
N THR A 175 12.90 5.35 12.71
CA THR A 175 13.47 6.69 12.84
C THR A 175 14.90 6.73 12.35
N GLY A 176 15.42 7.92 11.99
CA GLY A 176 16.82 8.09 11.60
C GLY A 176 17.20 7.61 10.21
N ILE A 177 16.21 7.21 9.39
CA ILE A 177 16.39 6.89 7.98
C ILE A 177 15.38 7.67 7.14
N ASP A 178 15.84 8.21 6.03
CA ASP A 178 14.97 8.90 5.07
C ASP A 178 14.05 7.93 4.33
N GLY A 179 12.86 8.41 3.93
CA GLY A 179 11.86 7.58 3.25
C GLY A 179 12.36 6.97 1.94
N ILE A 180 13.22 7.68 1.21
CA ILE A 180 13.78 7.22 -0.07
C ILE A 180 14.78 6.08 0.14
N ASP A 181 15.73 6.25 1.08
CA ASP A 181 16.71 5.20 1.42
C ASP A 181 16.01 3.95 1.97
N ARG A 182 14.97 4.16 2.78
CA ARG A 182 14.09 3.13 3.31
C ARG A 182 13.43 2.34 2.21
N THR A 183 12.77 3.02 1.27
CA THR A 183 12.06 2.39 0.13
C THR A 183 13.02 1.58 -0.73
N LEU A 184 14.20 2.13 -1.04
CA LEU A 184 15.20 1.43 -1.83
C LEU A 184 15.64 0.13 -1.16
N LEU A 185 16.00 0.17 0.13
CA LEU A 185 16.41 -1.03 0.86
C LEU A 185 15.30 -2.08 0.94
N GLN A 186 14.09 -1.65 1.23
CA GLN A 186 12.95 -2.55 1.29
C GLN A 186 12.68 -3.23 -0.05
N PHE A 187 12.80 -2.51 -1.16
CA PHE A 187 12.64 -3.11 -2.49
C PHE A 187 13.77 -4.07 -2.83
N LEU A 188 15.02 -3.74 -2.53
CA LEU A 188 16.14 -4.66 -2.77
C LEU A 188 15.95 -5.98 -2.02
N VAL A 189 15.54 -5.92 -0.75
CA VAL A 189 15.26 -7.14 0.03
C VAL A 189 14.03 -7.87 -0.50
N GLY A 190 12.96 -7.14 -0.86
CA GLY A 190 11.76 -7.71 -1.46
C GLY A 190 12.06 -8.43 -2.78
N LEU A 191 12.93 -7.86 -3.62
CA LEU A 191 13.39 -8.48 -4.86
C LEU A 191 14.15 -9.80 -4.60
N ILE A 192 15.01 -9.84 -3.58
CA ILE A 192 15.71 -11.08 -3.19
C ILE A 192 14.71 -12.19 -2.82
N VAL A 193 13.64 -11.83 -2.11
CA VAL A 193 12.58 -12.78 -1.73
C VAL A 193 11.75 -13.22 -2.94
N MET A 194 11.41 -12.28 -3.84
CA MET A 194 10.56 -12.58 -5.00
C MET A 194 11.31 -13.30 -6.11
N PHE A 195 12.61 -13.09 -6.27
CA PHE A 195 13.40 -13.63 -7.37
C PHE A 195 13.24 -15.15 -7.55
N PRO A 196 13.46 -15.99 -6.51
CA PRO A 196 13.27 -17.43 -6.67
C PRO A 196 11.82 -17.80 -6.99
N TYR A 197 10.85 -17.12 -6.41
CA TYR A 197 9.43 -17.39 -6.67
C TYR A 197 9.08 -17.13 -8.15
N VAL A 198 9.47 -15.98 -8.70
CA VAL A 198 9.21 -15.66 -10.11
C VAL A 198 9.95 -16.61 -11.04
N LEU A 199 11.23 -16.89 -10.75
CA LEU A 199 12.06 -17.77 -11.56
C LEU A 199 11.46 -19.17 -11.71
N PHE A 200 10.94 -19.75 -10.62
CA PHE A 200 10.38 -21.11 -10.64
C PHE A 200 8.91 -21.16 -11.04
N LYS A 201 8.15 -20.07 -10.92
CA LYS A 201 6.70 -20.05 -11.17
C LYS A 201 6.39 -19.68 -12.63
N SER A 202 6.90 -18.57 -13.10
CA SER A 202 6.59 -18.01 -14.43
C SER A 202 7.81 -17.83 -15.33
N GLY A 203 9.01 -17.76 -14.78
CA GLY A 203 10.18 -17.33 -15.52
C GLY A 203 10.21 -15.82 -15.76
N PHE A 204 11.03 -15.38 -16.73
CA PHE A 204 11.17 -13.96 -17.08
C PHE A 204 10.94 -13.78 -18.59
N HIS A 205 9.77 -13.24 -18.96
CA HIS A 205 9.33 -13.04 -20.35
C HIS A 205 9.10 -11.55 -20.67
N VAL A 206 9.75 -10.64 -19.95
CA VAL A 206 9.53 -9.18 -20.06
C VAL A 206 9.69 -8.66 -21.50
N MET A 207 10.55 -9.29 -22.32
CA MET A 207 10.76 -8.92 -23.72
C MET A 207 9.55 -9.25 -24.61
N GLU A 208 8.69 -10.15 -24.18
CA GLU A 208 7.46 -10.54 -24.89
C GLU A 208 6.31 -9.57 -24.64
N ALA A 209 6.45 -8.65 -23.71
CA ALA A 209 5.42 -7.66 -23.36
C ALA A 209 5.09 -6.67 -24.50
N GLY A 210 5.94 -6.57 -25.49
CA GLY A 210 5.82 -5.60 -26.57
C GLY A 210 5.96 -4.14 -26.09
N THR A 211 5.94 -3.19 -27.04
CA THR A 211 6.21 -1.78 -26.71
C THR A 211 5.17 -1.21 -25.73
N VAL A 212 3.89 -1.51 -25.94
CA VAL A 212 2.81 -0.99 -25.06
C VAL A 212 2.93 -1.57 -23.66
N GLY A 213 3.18 -2.87 -23.53
CA GLY A 213 3.38 -3.52 -22.23
C GLY A 213 4.58 -2.95 -21.48
N ILE A 214 5.71 -2.78 -22.16
CA ILE A 214 6.93 -2.19 -21.58
C ILE A 214 6.68 -0.75 -21.11
N MET A 215 6.01 0.10 -21.91
CA MET A 215 5.69 1.48 -21.51
C MET A 215 4.80 1.52 -20.26
N ASN A 216 3.76 0.67 -20.19
CA ASN A 216 2.91 0.59 -19.01
C ASN A 216 3.69 0.08 -17.79
N LEU A 217 4.58 -0.90 -17.98
CA LEU A 217 5.45 -1.42 -16.94
C LEU A 217 6.43 -0.35 -16.41
N LEU A 218 6.99 0.49 -17.29
CA LEU A 218 7.81 1.63 -16.90
C LEU A 218 7.01 2.65 -16.07
N VAL A 219 5.79 2.99 -16.48
CA VAL A 219 4.91 3.89 -15.69
C VAL A 219 4.61 3.28 -14.31
N LEU A 220 4.30 1.98 -14.25
CA LEU A 220 4.11 1.27 -12.99
C LEU A 220 5.35 1.30 -12.10
N GLY A 221 6.51 1.04 -12.66
CA GLY A 221 7.77 1.03 -11.93
C GLY A 221 8.19 2.41 -11.44
N VAL A 222 8.15 3.42 -12.32
CA VAL A 222 8.62 4.77 -12.00
C VAL A 222 7.62 5.52 -11.13
N VAL A 223 6.38 5.65 -11.61
CA VAL A 223 5.39 6.54 -10.97
C VAL A 223 4.76 5.86 -9.77
N HIS A 224 4.15 4.69 -9.95
CA HIS A 224 3.37 4.04 -8.91
C HIS A 224 4.28 3.39 -7.85
N THR A 225 5.32 2.68 -8.30
CA THR A 225 6.18 1.96 -7.37
C THR A 225 7.30 2.85 -6.84
N GLY A 226 8.09 3.49 -7.68
CA GLY A 226 9.20 4.35 -7.26
C GLY A 226 8.73 5.58 -6.49
N ILE A 227 8.05 6.49 -7.17
CA ILE A 227 7.58 7.75 -6.56
C ILE A 227 6.50 7.48 -5.52
N GLY A 228 5.52 6.65 -5.84
CA GLY A 228 4.38 6.35 -4.97
C GLY A 228 4.80 5.80 -3.61
N TYR A 229 5.64 4.77 -3.57
CA TYR A 229 6.12 4.22 -2.29
C TYR A 229 7.07 5.16 -1.55
N CYS A 230 7.89 5.96 -2.26
CA CYS A 230 8.70 6.99 -1.61
C CYS A 230 7.83 8.02 -0.89
N LEU A 231 6.77 8.50 -1.53
CA LEU A 231 5.79 9.41 -0.92
C LEU A 231 5.08 8.74 0.26
N TYR A 232 4.58 7.53 0.06
CA TYR A 232 3.84 6.77 1.07
C TYR A 232 4.68 6.53 2.32
N PHE A 233 5.84 5.88 2.19
CA PHE A 233 6.69 5.57 3.34
C PHE A 233 7.28 6.81 4.01
N SER A 234 7.54 7.88 3.25
CA SER A 234 7.97 9.16 3.83
C SER A 234 6.85 9.81 4.67
N SER A 235 5.59 9.64 4.26
CA SER A 235 4.45 10.21 4.99
C SER A 235 4.18 9.53 6.33
N LEU A 236 4.44 8.22 6.44
CA LEU A 236 4.07 7.42 7.62
C LEU A 236 4.76 7.87 8.91
N GLY A 237 5.95 8.47 8.81
CA GLY A 237 6.69 8.98 9.97
C GLY A 237 6.02 10.18 10.66
N ASP A 238 5.31 11.01 9.90
CA ASP A 238 4.69 12.25 10.37
C ASP A 238 3.15 12.14 10.52
N LEU A 239 2.56 10.98 10.17
CA LEU A 239 1.13 10.67 10.34
C LEU A 239 0.88 9.76 11.53
N LYS A 240 -0.31 9.88 12.14
CA LYS A 240 -0.83 8.83 13.03
C LYS A 240 -1.19 7.61 12.21
N GLY A 241 -0.98 6.41 12.77
CA GLY A 241 -1.31 5.17 12.06
C GLY A 241 -2.78 5.07 11.70
N GLN A 242 -3.65 5.59 12.55
CA GLN A 242 -5.10 5.70 12.32
C GLN A 242 -5.43 6.61 11.13
N GLU A 243 -4.75 7.76 11.01
CA GLU A 243 -4.92 8.67 9.87
C GLU A 243 -4.47 8.01 8.58
N ALA A 244 -3.29 7.35 8.59
CA ALA A 244 -2.80 6.61 7.43
C ALA A 244 -3.76 5.48 7.03
N ALA A 245 -4.34 4.76 7.99
CA ALA A 245 -5.32 3.70 7.74
C ALA A 245 -6.60 4.22 7.06
N ILE A 246 -7.12 5.37 7.53
CA ILE A 246 -8.33 5.97 6.92
C ILE A 246 -8.01 6.53 5.52
N LEU A 247 -6.88 7.19 5.35
CA LEU A 247 -6.47 7.74 4.05
C LEU A 247 -6.22 6.64 3.01
N SER A 248 -5.87 5.42 3.42
CA SER A 248 -5.68 4.30 2.48
C SER A 248 -6.96 3.89 1.74
N TYR A 249 -8.15 4.28 2.21
CA TYR A 249 -9.40 4.06 1.47
C TYR A 249 -9.54 4.90 0.19
N ILE A 250 -8.65 5.87 -0.03
CA ILE A 250 -8.58 6.63 -1.29
C ILE A 250 -8.19 5.71 -2.45
N ASP A 251 -7.31 4.73 -2.21
CA ASP A 251 -6.89 3.76 -3.22
C ASP A 251 -8.09 3.01 -3.87
N PRO A 252 -8.91 2.26 -3.12
CA PRO A 252 -10.07 1.57 -3.73
C PRO A 252 -11.11 2.54 -4.31
N LEU A 253 -11.25 3.75 -3.77
CA LEU A 253 -12.13 4.77 -4.33
C LEU A 253 -11.67 5.21 -5.73
N VAL A 254 -10.37 5.48 -5.89
CA VAL A 254 -9.79 5.86 -7.18
C VAL A 254 -9.82 4.67 -8.14
N ALA A 255 -9.57 3.44 -7.67
CA ALA A 255 -9.69 2.24 -8.49
C ALA A 255 -11.11 2.09 -9.06
N CYS A 256 -12.13 2.29 -8.24
CA CYS A 256 -13.54 2.29 -8.70
C CYS A 256 -13.82 3.39 -9.72
N ALA A 257 -13.33 4.61 -9.47
CA ALA A 257 -13.49 5.71 -10.42
C ALA A 257 -12.79 5.44 -11.77
N MET A 258 -11.59 4.85 -11.75
CA MET A 258 -10.88 4.45 -12.96
C MET A 258 -11.63 3.37 -13.74
N SER A 259 -12.19 2.36 -13.07
CA SER A 259 -13.02 1.32 -13.68
C SER A 259 -14.19 1.93 -14.44
N VAL A 260 -14.92 2.83 -13.81
CA VAL A 260 -16.13 3.46 -14.41
C VAL A 260 -15.79 4.48 -15.49
N PHE A 261 -14.95 5.47 -15.17
CA PHE A 261 -14.77 6.63 -16.07
C PHE A 261 -13.72 6.40 -17.16
N VAL A 262 -12.77 5.49 -16.95
CA VAL A 262 -11.68 5.26 -17.90
C VAL A 262 -11.83 3.93 -18.62
N MET A 263 -12.28 2.87 -17.92
CA MET A 263 -12.48 1.55 -18.51
C MET A 263 -13.91 1.35 -19.06
N GLY A 264 -14.84 2.27 -18.73
CA GLY A 264 -16.21 2.23 -19.25
C GLY A 264 -17.08 1.16 -18.59
N GLU A 265 -16.71 0.66 -17.42
CA GLU A 265 -17.48 -0.32 -16.68
C GLU A 265 -18.72 0.32 -16.05
N ALA A 266 -19.88 -0.37 -16.12
CA ALA A 266 -21.10 0.15 -15.53
C ALA A 266 -21.04 0.15 -14.00
N MET A 267 -21.26 1.30 -13.37
CA MET A 267 -21.31 1.40 -11.92
C MET A 267 -22.66 0.96 -11.36
N GLY A 268 -22.66 -0.10 -10.58
CA GLY A 268 -23.84 -0.54 -9.84
C GLY A 268 -24.19 0.41 -8.68
N LEU A 269 -25.46 0.41 -8.28
CA LEU A 269 -25.93 1.21 -7.13
C LEU A 269 -25.15 0.93 -5.83
N MET A 270 -24.79 -0.33 -5.58
CA MET A 270 -23.99 -0.69 -4.39
C MET A 270 -22.58 -0.11 -4.45
N GLN A 271 -21.96 -0.09 -5.64
CA GLN A 271 -20.64 0.52 -5.84
C GLN A 271 -20.69 2.03 -5.59
N ALA A 272 -21.72 2.69 -6.14
CA ALA A 272 -21.94 4.12 -5.93
C ALA A 272 -22.16 4.45 -4.46
N ALA A 273 -23.04 3.71 -3.78
CA ALA A 273 -23.32 3.89 -2.36
C ALA A 273 -22.06 3.66 -1.51
N GLY A 274 -21.32 2.58 -1.77
CA GLY A 274 -20.06 2.28 -1.09
C GLY A 274 -18.98 3.35 -1.32
N GLY A 275 -18.85 3.85 -2.56
CA GLY A 275 -17.94 4.95 -2.90
C GLY A 275 -18.27 6.25 -2.15
N VAL A 276 -19.55 6.62 -2.07
CA VAL A 276 -20.01 7.78 -1.30
C VAL A 276 -19.73 7.60 0.21
N MET A 277 -19.94 6.40 0.74
CA MET A 277 -19.62 6.12 2.15
C MET A 277 -18.11 6.28 2.41
N ILE A 278 -17.25 5.68 1.59
CA ILE A 278 -15.79 5.78 1.74
C ILE A 278 -15.37 7.26 1.72
N LEU A 279 -15.76 8.00 0.66
CA LEU A 279 -15.38 9.39 0.48
C LEU A 279 -15.93 10.27 1.61
N GLY A 280 -17.23 10.14 1.93
CA GLY A 280 -17.90 10.96 2.92
C GLY A 280 -17.29 10.80 4.31
N PHE A 281 -17.07 9.56 4.76
CA PHE A 281 -16.51 9.30 6.09
C PHE A 281 -15.00 9.59 6.18
N THR A 282 -14.24 9.39 5.09
CA THR A 282 -12.83 9.80 5.02
C THR A 282 -12.70 11.32 5.13
N LEU A 283 -13.48 12.07 4.34
CA LEU A 283 -13.51 13.54 4.40
C LEU A 283 -14.02 14.06 5.76
N TYR A 284 -15.08 13.46 6.29
CA TYR A 284 -15.60 13.84 7.61
C TYR A 284 -14.56 13.65 8.73
N ASN A 285 -13.76 12.57 8.66
CA ASN A 285 -12.66 12.35 9.58
C ASN A 285 -11.61 13.46 9.48
N GLU A 286 -11.23 13.84 8.26
CA GLU A 286 -10.20 14.86 8.02
C GLU A 286 -10.66 16.27 8.38
N LEU A 287 -11.89 16.67 8.04
CA LEU A 287 -12.42 17.99 8.30
C LEU A 287 -12.71 18.25 9.78
N GLY A 288 -12.97 17.21 10.56
CA GLY A 288 -13.28 17.35 12.01
C GLY A 288 -12.05 17.27 12.94
N GLY A 289 -10.84 17.21 12.42
CA GLY A 289 -9.63 16.94 13.19
C GLY A 289 -8.91 18.18 13.74
N LYS A 290 -9.46 18.85 14.74
CA LYS A 290 -8.62 19.50 15.77
C LYS A 290 -8.29 18.45 16.82
N THR A 291 -7.34 17.55 16.53
CA THR A 291 -6.83 16.63 17.56
C THR A 291 -5.80 17.38 18.41
N PRO A 292 -5.89 17.35 19.75
CA PRO A 292 -4.88 17.95 20.62
C PRO A 292 -3.51 17.36 20.31
N SER A 293 -2.53 18.20 20.03
CA SER A 293 -1.14 17.81 19.87
C SER A 293 -0.64 17.16 21.16
N HIS A 294 -0.27 15.87 21.11
CA HIS A 294 0.41 15.23 22.22
C HIS A 294 1.82 15.84 22.35
N PRO A 295 2.24 16.22 23.57
CA PRO A 295 3.60 16.66 23.80
C PRO A 295 4.55 15.49 23.54
N ARG A 296 5.59 15.73 22.72
CA ARG A 296 6.72 14.81 22.55
C ARG A 296 7.26 14.46 23.94
N GLN A 297 7.36 13.19 24.26
CA GLN A 297 8.29 12.77 25.29
C GLN A 297 9.69 13.22 24.84
N LYS A 298 10.24 14.20 25.53
CA LYS A 298 11.65 14.54 25.46
C LYS A 298 12.39 13.29 25.90
N THR A 299 13.07 12.61 24.97
CA THR A 299 14.13 11.68 25.33
C THR A 299 15.18 12.53 26.04
N GLY A 300 15.23 12.44 27.37
CA GLY A 300 16.33 12.99 28.15
C GLY A 300 17.61 12.34 27.66
N CYS A 301 18.50 13.15 27.11
CA CYS A 301 19.91 12.88 27.15
C CYS A 301 20.38 13.30 28.56
N GLU A 302 20.72 12.37 29.40
CA GLU A 302 21.77 12.43 30.39
C GLU A 302 22.74 11.28 30.12
#